data_ccae36c07e973d936796625f17610477
#
_entry.id   ccae36c07e973d936796625f17610477
#
_cell.length_a   1.000
_cell.length_b   1.000
_cell.length_c   1.000
_cell.angle_alpha   90.00
_cell.angle_beta   90.00
_cell.angle_gamma   90.00
#
_symmetry.space_group_name_H-M   'P 1'
#
loop_
_entity.id
_entity.type
_entity.pdbx_description
1 polymer ?
#
loop_
_entity_poly.entity_id
_entity_poly.type
_entity_poly.pdbx_seq_one_letter_code
_entity_poly.pdbx_strand_id
1 'polypeptide(L)'
;MLDGFARSITYLRISITDRCNYRCRYCMPDGGIEKCAHEDICSLEELRDMAAAAVRCGVKKIRVTGGEPLVRRGAVDFCRMLSEIPGVEELCVTTNGSLLKEFAQPLRDAGVTHLNISLDTLNEERFRAITRLGTLQDTLDGIEAAERAGFAKIKLNCVLLGGVNDDEIADFVALTREHPWQVRFIERMPMGCGKDFGTYLPSQAVLNRCPELEAVSHDGVAACYRLPDAKGTVGLIAPMSHAFCAECSRIRITADGKLKPCLHSDAEITLRGLSGEELEQAIRRGILMKPERHHMDETGVTETHRGMFAIGG
;
A
#
# COMPACT_ATOMS: atom_id res chain seq x y z
N MET A 1 18.36 3.07 10.10
CA MET A 1 19.22 4.23 9.75
C MET A 1 18.40 5.51 9.83
N LEU A 2 18.99 6.63 10.27
CA LEU A 2 18.34 7.94 10.21
C LEU A 2 18.52 8.58 8.83
N ASP A 3 17.52 9.33 8.37
CA ASP A 3 17.62 10.19 7.19
C ASP A 3 18.18 11.59 7.56
N GLY A 4 18.23 12.52 6.59
CA GLY A 4 18.75 13.88 6.79
C GLY A 4 17.93 14.74 7.77
N PHE A 5 16.73 14.29 8.20
CA PHE A 5 15.82 14.97 9.11
C PHE A 5 15.57 14.18 10.41
N ALA A 6 16.51 13.31 10.77
CA ALA A 6 16.48 12.46 11.97
C ALA A 6 15.29 11.48 12.06
N ARG A 7 14.60 11.17 10.93
CA ARG A 7 13.57 10.16 10.90
C ARG A 7 14.19 8.76 10.76
N SER A 8 13.72 7.82 11.57
CA SER A 8 14.16 6.43 11.49
C SER A 8 13.50 5.71 10.32
N ILE A 9 14.29 5.32 9.32
CA ILE A 9 13.79 4.61 8.13
C ILE A 9 13.81 3.11 8.40
N THR A 10 12.64 2.55 8.66
CA THR A 10 12.45 1.15 9.09
C THR A 10 11.49 0.37 8.20
N TYR A 11 10.88 1.01 7.20
CA TYR A 11 9.82 0.41 6.41
C TYR A 11 10.11 0.49 4.91
N LEU A 12 10.27 -0.68 4.27
CA LEU A 12 10.40 -0.83 2.83
C LEU A 12 9.06 -1.21 2.20
N ARG A 13 8.64 -0.50 1.15
CA ARG A 13 7.63 -0.98 0.20
C ARG A 13 8.35 -1.42 -1.07
N ILE A 14 8.08 -2.64 -1.52
CA ILE A 14 8.71 -3.20 -2.71
C ILE A 14 7.64 -3.60 -3.73
N SER A 15 7.67 -2.95 -4.88
CA SER A 15 6.83 -3.30 -6.01
C SER A 15 7.47 -4.46 -6.77
N ILE A 16 6.73 -5.54 -6.97
CA ILE A 16 7.25 -6.68 -7.74
C ILE A 16 6.75 -6.71 -9.18
N THR A 17 5.78 -5.89 -9.53
CA THR A 17 5.20 -5.80 -10.88
C THR A 17 4.44 -4.50 -11.06
N ASP A 18 4.40 -3.97 -12.26
CA ASP A 18 3.54 -2.89 -12.70
C ASP A 18 2.17 -3.39 -13.20
N ARG A 19 2.04 -4.71 -13.45
CA ARG A 19 0.82 -5.33 -13.95
C ARG A 19 -0.24 -5.44 -12.86
N CYS A 20 -1.49 -5.24 -13.27
CA CYS A 20 -2.66 -5.43 -12.42
C CYS A 20 -3.77 -6.09 -13.23
N ASN A 21 -4.57 -6.95 -12.62
CA ASN A 21 -5.78 -7.52 -13.22
C ASN A 21 -6.99 -6.58 -13.13
N TYR A 22 -6.88 -5.45 -12.38
CA TYR A 22 -7.86 -4.38 -12.35
C TYR A 22 -7.36 -3.14 -13.12
N ARG A 23 -8.28 -2.19 -13.36
CA ARG A 23 -8.03 -0.90 -14.03
C ARG A 23 -8.72 0.23 -13.27
N CYS A 24 -8.48 0.31 -11.95
CA CYS A 24 -9.14 1.29 -11.09
C CYS A 24 -8.94 2.72 -11.63
N ARG A 25 -10.05 3.46 -11.74
CA ARG A 25 -10.12 4.76 -12.45
C ARG A 25 -9.18 5.82 -11.90
N TYR A 26 -8.93 5.79 -10.60
CA TYR A 26 -8.01 6.73 -9.95
C TYR A 26 -6.54 6.27 -10.00
N CYS A 27 -6.24 5.03 -10.40
CA CYS A 27 -4.92 4.44 -10.37
C CYS A 27 -4.29 4.24 -11.75
N MET A 28 -5.08 3.75 -12.73
CA MET A 28 -4.56 3.27 -14.01
C MET A 28 -5.40 3.81 -15.18
N PRO A 29 -4.78 4.13 -16.34
CA PRO A 29 -5.49 4.49 -17.55
C PRO A 29 -6.47 3.40 -18.00
N ASP A 30 -7.50 3.78 -18.76
CA ASP A 30 -8.53 2.85 -19.25
C ASP A 30 -7.96 1.74 -20.14
N GLY A 31 -7.10 2.11 -21.08
CA GLY A 31 -6.37 1.17 -21.94
C GLY A 31 -5.30 0.33 -21.23
N GLY A 32 -5.12 0.52 -19.91
CA GLY A 32 -4.03 -0.07 -19.14
C GLY A 32 -2.70 0.68 -19.35
N ILE A 33 -1.61 -0.02 -19.13
CA ILE A 33 -0.24 0.52 -19.29
C ILE A 33 0.47 -0.20 -20.43
N GLU A 34 1.41 0.48 -21.06
CA GLU A 34 2.39 -0.20 -21.90
C GLU A 34 3.11 -1.25 -21.06
N LYS A 35 3.17 -2.46 -21.57
CA LYS A 35 3.84 -3.55 -20.85
C LYS A 35 5.32 -3.29 -20.90
N CYS A 36 5.95 -3.08 -19.73
CA CYS A 36 7.41 -3.15 -19.65
C CYS A 36 7.88 -4.48 -20.24
N ALA A 37 8.96 -4.46 -21.00
CA ALA A 37 9.58 -5.68 -21.47
C ALA A 37 10.01 -6.53 -20.27
N HIS A 38 10.04 -7.84 -20.41
CA HIS A 38 10.40 -8.74 -19.32
C HIS A 38 11.83 -8.46 -18.79
N GLU A 39 12.69 -8.02 -19.70
CA GLU A 39 14.08 -7.62 -19.42
C GLU A 39 14.20 -6.32 -18.60
N ASP A 40 13.16 -5.48 -18.59
CA ASP A 40 13.15 -4.23 -17.83
C ASP A 40 12.72 -4.41 -16.35
N ILE A 41 12.14 -5.56 -16.03
CA ILE A 41 11.66 -5.88 -14.69
C ILE A 41 12.69 -6.77 -13.98
N CYS A 42 13.09 -6.40 -12.77
CA CYS A 42 14.00 -7.20 -11.95
C CYS A 42 13.47 -8.61 -11.69
N SER A 43 14.35 -9.59 -11.60
CA SER A 43 14.01 -10.91 -11.08
C SER A 43 13.59 -10.82 -9.62
N LEU A 44 12.93 -11.85 -9.10
CA LEU A 44 12.54 -11.88 -7.68
C LEU A 44 13.76 -12.02 -6.77
N GLU A 45 14.82 -12.66 -7.26
CA GLU A 45 16.09 -12.80 -6.58
C GLU A 45 16.81 -11.45 -6.46
N GLU A 46 16.89 -10.66 -7.55
CA GLU A 46 17.44 -9.28 -7.50
C GLU A 46 16.68 -8.42 -6.50
N LEU A 47 15.34 -8.47 -6.51
CA LEU A 47 14.51 -7.73 -5.57
C LEU A 47 14.70 -8.20 -4.12
N ARG A 48 14.91 -9.51 -3.91
CA ARG A 48 15.24 -10.07 -2.58
C ARG A 48 16.59 -9.54 -2.09
N ASP A 49 17.61 -9.48 -2.95
CA ASP A 49 18.92 -8.97 -2.59
C ASP A 49 18.90 -7.49 -2.23
N MET A 50 18.10 -6.69 -2.97
CA MET A 50 17.86 -5.28 -2.64
C MET A 50 17.14 -5.14 -1.28
N ALA A 51 16.13 -5.99 -1.00
CA ALA A 51 15.44 -5.99 0.27
C ALA A 51 16.38 -6.39 1.43
N ALA A 52 17.24 -7.40 1.25
CA ALA A 52 18.22 -7.80 2.24
C ALA A 52 19.23 -6.69 2.54
N ALA A 53 19.70 -5.96 1.53
CA ALA A 53 20.56 -4.80 1.71
C ALA A 53 19.84 -3.66 2.47
N ALA A 54 18.54 -3.43 2.19
CA ALA A 54 17.74 -2.47 2.94
C ALA A 54 17.56 -2.87 4.42
N VAL A 55 17.41 -4.17 4.71
CA VAL A 55 17.36 -4.69 6.09
C VAL A 55 18.68 -4.43 6.81
N ARG A 56 19.82 -4.66 6.17
CA ARG A 56 21.15 -4.30 6.75
C ARG A 56 21.31 -2.79 6.99
N CYS A 57 20.56 -1.96 6.22
CA CYS A 57 20.46 -0.52 6.47
C CYS A 57 19.45 -0.12 7.56
N GLY A 58 18.78 -1.08 8.22
CA GLY A 58 17.88 -0.84 9.35
C GLY A 58 16.38 -0.96 9.05
N VAL A 59 16.01 -1.43 7.86
CA VAL A 59 14.63 -1.79 7.56
C VAL A 59 14.25 -3.03 8.38
N LYS A 60 13.07 -3.04 8.97
CA LYS A 60 12.51 -4.12 9.80
C LYS A 60 11.17 -4.62 9.26
N LYS A 61 10.47 -3.77 8.53
CA LYS A 61 9.17 -4.06 7.94
C LYS A 61 9.26 -4.01 6.42
N ILE A 62 8.77 -5.06 5.76
CA ILE A 62 8.69 -5.14 4.30
C ILE A 62 7.22 -5.27 3.90
N ARG A 63 6.84 -4.53 2.87
CA ARG A 63 5.53 -4.67 2.24
C ARG A 63 5.69 -4.94 0.76
N VAL A 64 5.27 -6.12 0.35
CA VAL A 64 5.16 -6.50 -1.06
C VAL A 64 3.92 -5.85 -1.66
N THR A 65 4.10 -5.23 -2.80
CA THR A 65 3.08 -4.50 -3.55
C THR A 65 3.38 -4.58 -5.05
N GLY A 66 2.72 -3.77 -5.85
CA GLY A 66 2.91 -3.69 -7.30
C GLY A 66 1.77 -2.90 -7.91
N GLY A 67 1.38 -3.26 -9.13
CA GLY A 67 0.01 -3.12 -9.56
C GLY A 67 -0.85 -4.08 -8.71
N GLU A 68 -0.87 -5.36 -9.06
CA GLU A 68 -1.35 -6.42 -8.17
C GLU A 68 -0.24 -7.48 -8.02
N PRO A 69 0.36 -7.64 -6.82
CA PRO A 69 1.50 -8.54 -6.66
C PRO A 69 1.18 -10.01 -6.95
N LEU A 70 -0.04 -10.46 -6.70
CA LEU A 70 -0.43 -11.85 -6.86
C LEU A 70 -0.60 -12.29 -8.31
N VAL A 71 -0.61 -11.35 -9.29
CA VAL A 71 -0.57 -11.73 -10.72
C VAL A 71 0.85 -12.09 -11.18
N ARG A 72 1.89 -11.74 -10.40
CA ARG A 72 3.25 -12.13 -10.72
C ARG A 72 3.51 -13.57 -10.29
N ARG A 73 3.86 -14.43 -11.24
CA ARG A 73 4.29 -15.81 -10.92
C ARG A 73 5.46 -15.78 -9.94
N GLY A 74 5.40 -16.63 -8.90
CA GLY A 74 6.42 -16.71 -7.87
C GLY A 74 6.25 -15.70 -6.72
N ALA A 75 5.15 -14.92 -6.66
CA ALA A 75 4.90 -13.95 -5.60
C ALA A 75 4.92 -14.57 -4.19
N VAL A 76 4.38 -15.79 -4.02
CA VAL A 76 4.40 -16.53 -2.74
C VAL A 76 5.82 -16.94 -2.37
N ASP A 77 6.59 -17.48 -3.32
CA ASP A 77 7.98 -17.87 -3.09
C ASP A 77 8.84 -16.64 -2.77
N PHE A 78 8.57 -15.52 -3.41
CA PHE A 78 9.22 -14.25 -3.05
C PHE A 78 8.91 -13.83 -1.61
N CYS A 79 7.67 -13.95 -1.16
CA CYS A 79 7.33 -13.68 0.24
C CYS A 79 8.11 -14.60 1.18
N ARG A 80 8.26 -15.90 0.85
CA ARG A 80 9.07 -16.83 1.63
C ARG A 80 10.53 -16.40 1.69
N MET A 81 11.13 -16.06 0.53
CA MET A 81 12.51 -15.55 0.50
C MET A 81 12.69 -14.28 1.35
N LEU A 82 11.70 -13.40 1.40
CA LEU A 82 11.74 -12.19 2.23
C LEU A 82 11.61 -12.50 3.73
N SER A 83 10.76 -13.47 4.11
CA SER A 83 10.57 -13.87 5.52
C SER A 83 11.81 -14.53 6.12
N GLU A 84 12.66 -15.11 5.29
CA GLU A 84 13.91 -15.75 5.68
C GLU A 84 15.08 -14.75 5.84
N ILE A 85 14.92 -13.49 5.46
CA ILE A 85 15.97 -12.47 5.64
C ILE A 85 16.10 -12.14 7.13
N PRO A 86 17.27 -12.37 7.75
CA PRO A 86 17.50 -12.04 9.15
C PRO A 86 17.29 -10.55 9.42
N GLY A 87 16.44 -10.21 10.40
CA GLY A 87 16.11 -8.84 10.77
C GLY A 87 14.77 -8.33 10.21
N VAL A 88 14.06 -9.10 9.38
CA VAL A 88 12.68 -8.81 9.01
C VAL A 88 11.77 -9.19 10.18
N GLU A 89 11.07 -8.20 10.73
CA GLU A 89 10.15 -8.38 11.86
C GLU A 89 8.69 -8.48 11.39
N GLU A 90 8.34 -7.75 10.31
CA GLU A 90 6.99 -7.74 9.73
C GLU A 90 7.05 -7.90 8.21
N LEU A 91 6.36 -8.90 7.69
CA LEU A 91 6.13 -9.08 6.26
C LEU A 91 4.65 -8.86 5.93
N CYS A 92 4.39 -7.93 5.02
CA CYS A 92 3.05 -7.52 4.65
C CYS A 92 2.84 -7.63 3.13
N VAL A 93 1.59 -7.84 2.71
CA VAL A 93 1.19 -7.75 1.31
C VAL A 93 0.07 -6.72 1.15
N THR A 94 0.11 -5.90 0.09
CA THR A 94 -1.03 -5.10 -0.35
C THR A 94 -1.56 -5.71 -1.64
N THR A 95 -2.86 -5.99 -1.67
CA THR A 95 -3.54 -6.67 -2.79
C THR A 95 -4.95 -6.12 -2.99
N ASN A 96 -5.50 -6.29 -4.19
CA ASN A 96 -6.90 -6.03 -4.47
C ASN A 96 -7.84 -7.14 -3.97
N GLY A 97 -7.29 -8.23 -3.45
CA GLY A 97 -8.04 -9.33 -2.83
C GLY A 97 -8.56 -10.41 -3.79
N SER A 98 -8.66 -10.11 -5.08
CA SER A 98 -9.32 -11.01 -6.05
C SER A 98 -8.71 -12.41 -6.18
N LEU A 99 -7.44 -12.55 -5.84
CA LEU A 99 -6.72 -13.83 -5.91
C LEU A 99 -6.49 -14.46 -4.52
N LEU A 100 -6.90 -13.80 -3.44
CA LEU A 100 -6.66 -14.30 -2.08
C LEU A 100 -7.39 -15.61 -1.77
N LYS A 101 -8.48 -15.92 -2.47
CA LYS A 101 -9.16 -17.21 -2.32
C LYS A 101 -8.19 -18.40 -2.50
N GLU A 102 -7.25 -18.26 -3.45
CA GLU A 102 -6.24 -19.28 -3.75
C GLU A 102 -4.94 -19.05 -2.97
N PHE A 103 -4.57 -17.79 -2.71
CA PHE A 103 -3.25 -17.44 -2.20
C PHE A 103 -3.19 -17.13 -0.70
N ALA A 104 -4.32 -17.00 0.01
CA ALA A 104 -4.29 -16.60 1.43
C ALA A 104 -3.48 -17.58 2.30
N GLN A 105 -3.79 -18.88 2.24
CA GLN A 105 -3.06 -19.88 3.01
C GLN A 105 -1.59 -19.98 2.57
N PRO A 106 -1.25 -20.10 1.27
CA PRO A 106 0.15 -20.08 0.81
C PRO A 106 0.95 -18.85 1.27
N LEU A 107 0.35 -17.65 1.28
CA LEU A 107 1.00 -16.44 1.79
C LEU A 107 1.24 -16.51 3.29
N ARG A 108 0.27 -17.03 4.06
CA ARG A 108 0.41 -17.22 5.50
C ARG A 108 1.56 -18.19 5.82
N ASP A 109 1.64 -19.29 5.07
CA ASP A 109 2.70 -20.31 5.21
C ASP A 109 4.07 -19.80 4.74
N ALA A 110 4.10 -18.82 3.85
CA ALA A 110 5.30 -18.11 3.41
C ALA A 110 5.77 -17.01 4.39
N GLY A 111 5.15 -16.87 5.57
CA GLY A 111 5.56 -15.93 6.61
C GLY A 111 4.92 -14.55 6.51
N VAL A 112 3.95 -14.33 5.62
CA VAL A 112 3.20 -13.06 5.60
C VAL A 112 2.34 -12.96 6.86
N THR A 113 2.49 -11.85 7.58
CA THR A 113 1.79 -11.62 8.86
C THR A 113 0.59 -10.71 8.73
N HIS A 114 0.61 -9.79 7.76
CA HIS A 114 -0.40 -8.74 7.61
C HIS A 114 -0.85 -8.60 6.16
N LEU A 115 -2.16 -8.44 5.95
CA LEU A 115 -2.74 -8.10 4.65
C LEU A 115 -3.34 -6.70 4.67
N ASN A 116 -3.09 -5.94 3.60
CA ASN A 116 -3.87 -4.77 3.25
C ASN A 116 -4.65 -5.10 1.99
N ILE A 117 -5.96 -5.10 2.07
CA ILE A 117 -6.86 -5.43 0.97
C ILE A 117 -7.57 -4.15 0.54
N SER A 118 -7.49 -3.81 -0.73
CA SER A 118 -8.18 -2.63 -1.27
C SER A 118 -9.65 -2.96 -1.53
N LEU A 119 -10.55 -2.19 -0.91
CA LEU A 119 -12.00 -2.32 -1.07
C LEU A 119 -12.62 -0.93 -0.94
N ASP A 120 -13.04 -0.35 -2.06
CA ASP A 120 -13.52 1.04 -2.10
C ASP A 120 -15.05 1.14 -1.99
N THR A 121 -15.79 0.04 -2.13
CA THR A 121 -17.25 0.01 -2.07
C THR A 121 -17.75 -1.40 -1.75
N LEU A 122 -18.91 -1.48 -1.13
CA LEU A 122 -19.65 -2.72 -0.86
C LEU A 122 -20.77 -2.98 -1.89
N ASN A 123 -20.89 -2.11 -2.89
CA ASN A 123 -21.87 -2.20 -3.96
C ASN A 123 -21.24 -2.76 -5.24
N GLU A 124 -21.79 -3.83 -5.80
CA GLU A 124 -21.26 -4.53 -6.98
C GLU A 124 -21.16 -3.64 -8.23
N GLU A 125 -22.21 -2.85 -8.53
CA GLU A 125 -22.20 -1.98 -9.71
C GLU A 125 -21.16 -0.88 -9.58
N ARG A 126 -21.04 -0.29 -8.38
CA ARG A 126 -20.06 0.72 -8.06
C ARG A 126 -18.65 0.14 -8.08
N PHE A 127 -18.47 -1.08 -7.57
CA PHE A 127 -17.19 -1.78 -7.61
C PHE A 127 -16.71 -1.97 -9.05
N ARG A 128 -17.59 -2.43 -9.92
CA ARG A 128 -17.30 -2.56 -11.36
C ARG A 128 -17.02 -1.20 -12.01
N ALA A 129 -17.76 -0.17 -11.65
CA ALA A 129 -17.52 1.19 -12.15
C ALA A 129 -16.16 1.75 -11.72
N ILE A 130 -15.69 1.47 -10.49
CA ILE A 130 -14.39 1.90 -9.97
C ILE A 130 -13.27 1.08 -10.58
N THR A 131 -13.37 -0.26 -10.54
CA THR A 131 -12.27 -1.19 -10.91
C THR A 131 -12.21 -1.51 -12.39
N ARG A 132 -13.29 -1.30 -13.12
CA ARG A 132 -13.55 -1.61 -14.55
C ARG A 132 -13.56 -3.11 -14.88
N LEU A 133 -12.67 -3.90 -14.29
CA LEU A 133 -12.48 -5.31 -14.64
C LEU A 133 -12.76 -6.28 -13.47
N GLY A 134 -12.91 -5.76 -12.25
CA GLY A 134 -13.09 -6.58 -11.05
C GLY A 134 -14.53 -6.96 -10.78
N THR A 135 -14.73 -8.02 -9.99
CA THR A 135 -15.99 -8.37 -9.34
C THR A 135 -15.83 -8.21 -7.83
N LEU A 136 -16.84 -7.67 -7.16
CA LEU A 136 -16.84 -7.48 -5.70
C LEU A 136 -16.74 -8.84 -4.99
N GLN A 137 -17.45 -9.84 -5.50
CA GLN A 137 -17.50 -11.17 -4.89
C GLN A 137 -16.12 -11.82 -4.79
N ASP A 138 -15.26 -11.69 -5.82
CA ASP A 138 -13.90 -12.24 -5.77
C ASP A 138 -13.07 -11.62 -4.63
N THR A 139 -13.24 -10.31 -4.39
CA THR A 139 -12.56 -9.61 -3.29
C THR A 139 -13.12 -10.04 -1.93
N LEU A 140 -14.45 -10.18 -1.79
CA LEU A 140 -15.08 -10.64 -0.56
C LEU A 140 -14.67 -12.08 -0.22
N ASP A 141 -14.72 -13.00 -1.19
CA ASP A 141 -14.25 -14.39 -1.03
C ASP A 141 -12.77 -14.41 -0.58
N GLY A 142 -11.97 -13.49 -1.13
CA GLY A 142 -10.57 -13.33 -0.74
C GLY A 142 -10.39 -12.85 0.70
N ILE A 143 -11.21 -11.91 1.17
CA ILE A 143 -11.21 -11.42 2.56
C ILE A 143 -11.57 -12.56 3.52
N GLU A 144 -12.62 -13.33 3.21
CA GLU A 144 -13.00 -14.49 4.01
C GLU A 144 -11.90 -15.55 4.04
N ALA A 145 -11.25 -15.81 2.90
CA ALA A 145 -10.12 -16.75 2.84
C ALA A 145 -8.94 -16.26 3.71
N ALA A 146 -8.66 -14.97 3.71
CA ALA A 146 -7.65 -14.36 4.57
C ALA A 146 -7.99 -14.51 6.07
N GLU A 147 -9.25 -14.33 6.44
CA GLU A 147 -9.71 -14.52 7.81
C GLU A 147 -9.54 -15.98 8.25
N ARG A 148 -9.96 -16.94 7.41
CA ARG A 148 -9.79 -18.39 7.68
C ARG A 148 -8.32 -18.80 7.78
N ALA A 149 -7.42 -18.18 7.01
CA ALA A 149 -5.98 -18.43 7.08
C ALA A 149 -5.31 -17.87 8.35
N GLY A 150 -6.02 -17.09 9.17
CA GLY A 150 -5.56 -16.63 10.47
C GLY A 150 -4.42 -15.60 10.40
N PHE A 151 -4.51 -14.62 9.50
CA PHE A 151 -3.56 -13.50 9.50
C PHE A 151 -3.69 -12.68 10.79
N ALA A 152 -2.54 -12.25 11.33
CA ALA A 152 -2.50 -11.46 12.57
C ALA A 152 -3.22 -10.11 12.44
N LYS A 153 -3.19 -9.52 11.22
CA LYS A 153 -3.91 -8.27 10.92
C LYS A 153 -4.43 -8.28 9.49
N ILE A 154 -5.72 -8.02 9.34
CA ILE A 154 -6.38 -7.74 8.05
C ILE A 154 -6.82 -6.28 8.08
N LYS A 155 -6.41 -5.53 7.05
CA LYS A 155 -6.70 -4.10 6.90
C LYS A 155 -7.43 -3.89 5.58
N LEU A 156 -8.65 -3.36 5.64
CA LEU A 156 -9.41 -2.98 4.45
C LEU A 156 -9.13 -1.51 4.16
N ASN A 157 -8.52 -1.22 3.02
CA ASN A 157 -8.23 0.14 2.60
C ASN A 157 -9.32 0.63 1.65
N CYS A 158 -9.99 1.72 2.01
CA CYS A 158 -10.98 2.41 1.22
C CYS A 158 -10.48 3.83 0.91
N VAL A 159 -10.31 4.15 -0.37
CA VAL A 159 -10.01 5.52 -0.80
C VAL A 159 -11.31 6.33 -0.78
N LEU A 160 -11.30 7.45 -0.05
CA LEU A 160 -12.46 8.36 0.02
C LEU A 160 -12.65 9.10 -1.31
N LEU A 161 -13.78 8.89 -1.94
CA LEU A 161 -14.16 9.45 -3.24
C LEU A 161 -15.52 10.16 -3.09
N GLY A 162 -15.49 11.47 -2.83
CA GLY A 162 -16.71 12.26 -2.62
C GLY A 162 -17.65 12.19 -3.82
N GLY A 163 -18.93 11.92 -3.56
CA GLY A 163 -19.97 11.71 -4.58
C GLY A 163 -19.90 10.32 -5.25
N VAL A 164 -19.02 9.43 -4.79
CA VAL A 164 -18.88 8.06 -5.35
C VAL A 164 -19.12 6.99 -4.30
N ASN A 165 -18.41 7.03 -3.15
CA ASN A 165 -18.53 6.01 -2.10
C ASN A 165 -18.69 6.59 -0.69
N ASP A 166 -18.89 7.89 -0.59
CA ASP A 166 -18.99 8.57 0.69
C ASP A 166 -20.30 8.26 1.45
N ASP A 167 -21.31 7.77 0.77
CA ASP A 167 -22.56 7.27 1.35
C ASP A 167 -22.38 5.93 2.10
N GLU A 168 -21.35 5.13 1.77
CA GLU A 168 -21.06 3.83 2.38
C GLU A 168 -20.14 3.91 3.62
N ILE A 169 -19.73 5.11 4.06
CA ILE A 169 -18.81 5.25 5.21
C ILE A 169 -19.33 4.55 6.45
N ALA A 170 -20.62 4.70 6.78
CA ALA A 170 -21.22 4.07 7.96
C ALA A 170 -21.25 2.53 7.83
N ASP A 171 -21.51 2.01 6.63
CA ASP A 171 -21.54 0.55 6.38
C ASP A 171 -20.14 -0.05 6.53
N PHE A 172 -19.11 0.61 6.00
CA PHE A 172 -17.71 0.20 6.21
C PHE A 172 -17.30 0.24 7.69
N VAL A 173 -17.72 1.26 8.43
CA VAL A 173 -17.46 1.36 9.87
C VAL A 173 -18.17 0.23 10.62
N ALA A 174 -19.40 -0.12 10.24
CA ALA A 174 -20.18 -1.19 10.86
C ALA A 174 -19.50 -2.57 10.74
N LEU A 175 -18.70 -2.84 9.69
CA LEU A 175 -17.93 -4.09 9.55
C LEU A 175 -17.02 -4.35 10.76
N THR A 176 -16.54 -3.30 11.42
CA THR A 176 -15.66 -3.43 12.59
C THR A 176 -16.37 -4.00 13.83
N ARG A 177 -17.70 -4.00 13.88
CA ARG A 177 -18.47 -4.61 14.98
C ARG A 177 -18.34 -6.13 14.97
N GLU A 178 -18.38 -6.74 13.79
CA GLU A 178 -18.43 -8.19 13.63
C GLU A 178 -17.05 -8.81 13.39
N HIS A 179 -16.15 -8.06 12.75
CA HIS A 179 -14.83 -8.54 12.34
C HIS A 179 -13.70 -7.81 13.07
N PRO A 180 -12.60 -8.49 13.41
CA PRO A 180 -11.42 -7.86 14.03
C PRO A 180 -10.55 -7.10 12.99
N TRP A 181 -11.15 -6.66 11.91
CA TRP A 181 -10.46 -5.95 10.83
C TRP A 181 -10.21 -4.50 11.21
N GLN A 182 -9.20 -3.91 10.58
CA GLN A 182 -9.03 -2.47 10.57
C GLN A 182 -9.54 -1.91 9.23
N VAL A 183 -10.65 -1.20 9.25
CA VAL A 183 -11.13 -0.45 8.10
C VAL A 183 -10.40 0.88 8.03
N ARG A 184 -9.72 1.16 6.92
CA ARG A 184 -8.91 2.35 6.73
C ARG A 184 -9.47 3.24 5.64
N PHE A 185 -9.86 4.43 6.00
CA PHE A 185 -10.25 5.47 5.05
C PHE A 185 -9.01 6.31 4.71
N ILE A 186 -8.75 6.44 3.42
CA ILE A 186 -7.56 7.11 2.89
C ILE A 186 -8.01 8.29 2.03
N GLU A 187 -7.57 9.48 2.35
CA GLU A 187 -7.80 10.65 1.51
C GLU A 187 -7.18 10.44 0.13
N ARG A 188 -7.96 10.73 -0.90
CA ARG A 188 -7.48 10.65 -2.28
C ARG A 188 -6.38 11.70 -2.52
N MET A 189 -5.24 11.24 -2.99
CA MET A 189 -4.14 12.09 -3.42
C MET A 189 -4.28 12.45 -4.91
N PRO A 190 -3.89 13.65 -5.34
CA PRO A 190 -3.93 14.07 -6.75
C PRO A 190 -2.78 13.44 -7.55
N MET A 191 -2.78 12.11 -7.64
CA MET A 191 -1.76 11.32 -8.32
C MET A 191 -2.36 10.47 -9.45
N GLY A 192 -1.57 10.22 -10.49
CA GLY A 192 -1.91 9.28 -11.54
C GLY A 192 -3.05 9.73 -12.44
N CYS A 193 -3.79 8.74 -12.94
CA CYS A 193 -4.93 8.92 -13.84
C CYS A 193 -6.20 9.14 -13.02
N GLY A 194 -7.18 9.82 -13.60
CA GLY A 194 -8.50 9.98 -12.95
C GLY A 194 -8.54 11.03 -11.87
N LYS A 195 -7.79 12.12 -12.01
CA LYS A 195 -7.86 13.30 -11.14
C LYS A 195 -9.29 13.82 -10.97
N ASP A 196 -10.15 13.57 -11.96
CA ASP A 196 -11.54 14.02 -12.01
C ASP A 196 -12.55 12.94 -11.56
N PHE A 197 -12.09 11.78 -11.11
CA PHE A 197 -12.97 10.71 -10.64
C PHE A 197 -13.28 10.86 -9.14
N GLY A 198 -14.48 11.34 -8.83
CA GLY A 198 -14.90 11.73 -7.48
C GLY A 198 -14.28 13.07 -7.05
N THR A 199 -14.85 13.70 -6.05
CA THR A 199 -14.31 14.92 -5.44
C THR A 199 -13.41 14.57 -4.24
N TYR A 200 -12.54 15.51 -3.85
CA TYR A 200 -11.78 15.38 -2.62
C TYR A 200 -12.73 15.35 -1.41
N LEU A 201 -12.51 14.38 -0.52
CA LEU A 201 -13.23 14.27 0.73
C LEU A 201 -12.21 14.10 1.87
N PRO A 202 -12.14 15.03 2.83
CA PRO A 202 -11.24 14.94 3.97
C PRO A 202 -11.67 13.79 4.90
N SER A 203 -10.72 13.14 5.54
CA SER A 203 -10.96 12.02 6.46
C SER A 203 -11.85 12.40 7.67
N GLN A 204 -11.93 13.69 8.02
CA GLN A 204 -12.85 14.22 9.01
C GLN A 204 -14.33 13.90 8.69
N ALA A 205 -14.67 13.72 7.42
CA ALA A 205 -16.02 13.33 7.01
C ALA A 205 -16.46 11.99 7.62
N VAL A 206 -15.52 11.09 7.92
CA VAL A 206 -15.80 9.81 8.59
C VAL A 206 -16.30 10.06 10.03
N LEU A 207 -15.61 10.91 10.77
CA LEU A 207 -16.00 11.26 12.15
C LEU A 207 -17.32 12.04 12.20
N ASN A 208 -17.58 12.87 11.18
CA ASN A 208 -18.84 13.62 11.10
C ASN A 208 -20.04 12.69 10.82
N ARG A 209 -19.82 11.59 10.08
CA ARG A 209 -20.88 10.61 9.77
C ARG A 209 -21.04 9.54 10.86
N CYS A 210 -19.97 9.27 11.61
CA CYS A 210 -19.95 8.28 12.68
C CYS A 210 -19.41 8.93 13.96
N PRO A 211 -20.21 9.83 14.60
CA PRO A 211 -19.76 10.59 15.78
C PRO A 211 -19.51 9.74 17.02
N GLU A 212 -19.97 8.48 17.01
CA GLU A 212 -19.74 7.49 18.08
C GLU A 212 -18.32 6.88 18.04
N LEU A 213 -17.50 7.21 17.06
CA LEU A 213 -16.11 6.75 16.97
C LEU A 213 -15.24 7.44 18.02
N GLU A 214 -14.66 6.67 18.91
CA GLU A 214 -13.74 7.14 19.95
C GLU A 214 -12.28 6.91 19.53
N ALA A 215 -11.41 7.91 19.75
CA ALA A 215 -9.99 7.79 19.46
C ALA A 215 -9.33 6.79 20.41
N VAL A 216 -8.51 5.86 19.88
CA VAL A 216 -7.88 4.81 20.69
C VAL A 216 -6.35 4.77 20.58
N SER A 217 -5.76 4.95 19.39
CA SER A 217 -4.32 4.80 19.18
C SER A 217 -3.88 5.34 17.83
N HIS A 218 -2.61 5.08 17.47
CA HIS A 218 -2.09 5.21 16.11
C HIS A 218 -1.57 3.86 15.61
N ASP A 219 -1.73 3.58 14.31
CA ASP A 219 -1.10 2.45 13.64
C ASP A 219 -0.31 2.95 12.42
N GLY A 220 0.96 3.24 12.67
CA GLY A 220 1.81 3.96 11.73
C GLY A 220 1.26 5.37 11.48
N VAL A 221 0.87 5.65 10.24
CA VAL A 221 0.33 6.98 9.84
C VAL A 221 -1.20 7.08 9.98
N ALA A 222 -1.87 6.04 10.45
CA ALA A 222 -3.31 6.04 10.64
C ALA A 222 -3.65 6.44 12.07
N ALA A 223 -4.45 7.50 12.24
CA ALA A 223 -5.16 7.77 13.49
C ALA A 223 -6.27 6.75 13.65
N CYS A 224 -6.28 6.01 14.77
CA CYS A 224 -7.19 4.87 14.97
C CYS A 224 -8.32 5.23 15.94
N TYR A 225 -9.50 4.81 15.55
CA TYR A 225 -10.75 4.98 16.28
C TYR A 225 -11.45 3.63 16.45
N ARG A 226 -12.39 3.58 17.36
CA ARG A 226 -13.20 2.38 17.60
C ARG A 226 -14.63 2.76 17.94
N LEU A 227 -15.59 1.98 17.44
CA LEU A 227 -16.95 2.01 17.94
C LEU A 227 -17.01 1.34 19.33
N PRO A 228 -17.93 1.73 20.21
CA PRO A 228 -18.22 0.97 21.42
C PRO A 228 -18.47 -0.50 21.07
N ASP A 229 -17.88 -1.42 21.83
CA ASP A 229 -18.02 -2.88 21.71
C ASP A 229 -17.59 -3.48 20.35
N ALA A 230 -16.91 -2.73 19.48
CA ALA A 230 -16.41 -3.26 18.21
C ALA A 230 -15.18 -4.16 18.41
N LYS A 231 -15.10 -5.24 17.63
CA LYS A 231 -13.96 -6.16 17.57
C LYS A 231 -12.78 -5.53 16.84
N GLY A 232 -13.06 -4.74 15.79
CA GLY A 232 -12.10 -4.11 14.92
C GLY A 232 -11.87 -2.63 15.24
N THR A 233 -11.20 -1.93 14.33
CA THR A 233 -10.89 -0.50 14.45
C THR A 233 -11.08 0.22 13.11
N VAL A 234 -11.27 1.52 13.18
CA VAL A 234 -11.28 2.43 12.03
C VAL A 234 -9.99 3.22 12.02
N GLY A 235 -9.28 3.27 10.88
CA GLY A 235 -8.07 4.06 10.71
C GLY A 235 -8.29 5.20 9.72
N LEU A 236 -7.87 6.41 10.05
CA LEU A 236 -7.91 7.56 9.17
C LEU A 236 -6.50 7.89 8.68
N ILE A 237 -6.31 7.93 7.36
CA ILE A 237 -5.04 8.29 6.73
C ILE A 237 -5.27 9.56 5.91
N ALA A 238 -4.71 10.65 6.39
CA ALA A 238 -4.98 12.01 5.95
C ALA A 238 -3.74 12.68 5.28
N PRO A 239 -3.26 12.19 4.12
CA PRO A 239 -2.06 12.73 3.49
C PRO A 239 -2.21 14.17 3.00
N MET A 240 -3.46 14.63 2.78
CA MET A 240 -3.77 15.96 2.25
C MET A 240 -4.15 16.94 3.35
N SER A 241 -5.01 16.54 4.28
CA SER A 241 -5.48 17.43 5.36
C SER A 241 -4.57 17.43 6.59
N HIS A 242 -3.75 16.38 6.77
CA HIS A 242 -2.80 16.25 7.87
C HIS A 242 -1.57 15.45 7.42
N ALA A 243 -0.62 16.13 6.78
CA ALA A 243 0.60 15.52 6.28
C ALA A 243 1.46 14.95 7.42
N PHE A 244 1.80 13.65 7.32
CA PHE A 244 2.59 12.90 8.31
C PHE A 244 4.05 12.71 7.88
N CYS A 245 4.62 13.67 7.15
CA CYS A 245 6.00 13.59 6.63
C CYS A 245 7.04 13.52 7.74
N ALA A 246 6.82 14.21 8.85
CA ALA A 246 7.73 14.22 10.01
C ALA A 246 7.93 12.82 10.63
N GLU A 247 6.92 11.94 10.54
CA GLU A 247 6.96 10.59 11.09
C GLU A 247 7.19 9.51 10.02
N CYS A 248 7.46 9.92 8.77
CA CYS A 248 7.52 8.99 7.64
C CYS A 248 8.78 8.14 7.66
N SER A 249 8.65 6.86 8.00
CA SER A 249 9.74 5.87 8.06
C SER A 249 9.94 5.08 6.76
N ARG A 250 9.32 5.48 5.63
CA ARG A 250 9.18 4.65 4.41
C ARG A 250 10.18 5.02 3.34
N ILE A 251 10.71 3.98 2.67
CA ILE A 251 11.34 4.03 1.35
C ILE A 251 10.65 3.03 0.42
N ARG A 252 10.90 3.14 -0.89
CA ARG A 252 10.29 2.27 -1.90
C ARG A 252 11.32 1.73 -2.86
N ILE A 253 11.11 0.49 -3.33
CA ILE A 253 11.81 -0.09 -4.47
C ILE A 253 10.77 -0.44 -5.52
N THR A 254 11.01 -0.03 -6.75
CA THR A 254 10.14 -0.27 -7.90
C THR A 254 10.47 -1.61 -8.57
N ALA A 255 9.57 -2.14 -9.39
CA ALA A 255 9.76 -3.42 -10.08
C ALA A 255 10.94 -3.40 -11.08
N ASP A 256 11.31 -2.22 -11.59
CA ASP A 256 12.48 -1.99 -12.45
C ASP A 256 13.78 -1.70 -11.65
N GLY A 257 13.77 -1.90 -10.32
CA GLY A 257 14.95 -1.83 -9.47
C GLY A 257 15.43 -0.41 -9.14
N LYS A 258 14.49 0.55 -9.01
CA LYS A 258 14.79 1.91 -8.57
C LYS A 258 14.39 2.13 -7.12
N LEU A 259 15.27 2.75 -6.35
CA LEU A 259 14.93 3.23 -5.01
C LEU A 259 14.31 4.63 -5.11
N LYS A 260 13.11 4.80 -4.52
CA LYS A 260 12.44 6.09 -4.33
C LYS A 260 12.42 6.45 -2.85
N PRO A 261 13.02 7.57 -2.45
CA PRO A 261 13.02 8.01 -1.05
C PRO A 261 11.63 8.48 -0.58
N CYS A 262 10.82 9.03 -1.49
CA CYS A 262 9.47 9.51 -1.22
C CYS A 262 8.50 9.06 -2.32
N LEU A 263 7.23 8.90 -1.96
CA LEU A 263 6.15 8.59 -2.91
C LEU A 263 6.00 9.70 -3.96
N HIS A 264 6.09 10.95 -3.51
CA HIS A 264 5.77 12.14 -4.31
C HIS A 264 6.98 12.77 -4.99
N SER A 265 8.21 12.42 -4.59
CA SER A 265 9.44 12.92 -5.21
C SER A 265 9.73 12.18 -6.52
N ASP A 266 10.28 12.89 -7.50
CA ASP A 266 10.75 12.30 -8.74
C ASP A 266 12.18 11.71 -8.60
N ALA A 267 12.85 11.97 -7.47
CA ALA A 267 14.17 11.43 -7.19
C ALA A 267 14.17 9.90 -7.14
N GLU A 268 15.10 9.30 -7.89
CA GLU A 268 15.29 7.85 -7.98
C GLU A 268 16.78 7.50 -8.00
N ILE A 269 17.14 6.36 -7.41
CA ILE A 269 18.48 5.77 -7.51
C ILE A 269 18.35 4.39 -8.13
N THR A 270 19.09 4.12 -9.19
CA THR A 270 19.15 2.79 -9.80
C THR A 270 19.92 1.85 -8.87
N LEU A 271 19.24 0.77 -8.43
CA LEU A 271 19.84 -0.30 -7.64
C LEU A 271 20.18 -1.53 -8.48
N ARG A 272 19.50 -1.69 -9.61
CA ARG A 272 19.69 -2.82 -10.51
C ARG A 272 21.15 -2.87 -11.00
N GLY A 273 21.74 -4.07 -10.96
CA GLY A 273 23.13 -4.32 -11.31
C GLY A 273 24.12 -4.04 -10.18
N LEU A 274 23.71 -3.42 -9.07
CA LEU A 274 24.54 -3.24 -7.89
C LEU A 274 24.48 -4.46 -6.97
N SER A 275 25.58 -4.71 -6.27
CA SER A 275 25.65 -5.81 -5.29
C SER A 275 26.55 -5.45 -4.10
N GLY A 276 26.48 -6.25 -3.03
CA GLY A 276 27.35 -6.11 -1.87
C GLY A 276 27.32 -4.70 -1.27
N GLU A 277 28.52 -4.14 -1.04
CA GLU A 277 28.67 -2.84 -0.40
C GLU A 277 28.16 -1.68 -1.27
N GLU A 278 28.31 -1.75 -2.60
CA GLU A 278 27.82 -0.73 -3.52
C GLU A 278 26.29 -0.58 -3.43
N LEU A 279 25.57 -1.70 -3.35
CA LEU A 279 24.12 -1.72 -3.17
C LEU A 279 23.71 -1.07 -1.85
N GLU A 280 24.39 -1.40 -0.74
CA GLU A 280 24.12 -0.79 0.56
C GLU A 280 24.39 0.72 0.55
N GLN A 281 25.50 1.14 -0.04
CA GLN A 281 25.83 2.57 -0.17
C GLN A 281 24.81 3.32 -1.01
N ALA A 282 24.30 2.71 -2.09
CA ALA A 282 23.24 3.30 -2.92
C ALA A 282 21.94 3.46 -2.10
N ILE A 283 21.56 2.45 -1.30
CA ILE A 283 20.39 2.54 -0.42
C ILE A 283 20.57 3.62 0.65
N ARG A 284 21.76 3.70 1.28
CA ARG A 284 22.07 4.76 2.26
C ARG A 284 21.96 6.16 1.65
N ARG A 285 22.52 6.35 0.44
CA ARG A 285 22.34 7.62 -0.30
C ARG A 285 20.88 7.94 -0.55
N GLY A 286 20.09 6.96 -0.98
CA GLY A 286 18.65 7.14 -1.20
C GLY A 286 17.88 7.51 0.07
N ILE A 287 18.23 6.94 1.22
CA ILE A 287 17.66 7.32 2.51
C ILE A 287 17.99 8.80 2.84
N LEU A 288 19.23 9.23 2.61
CA LEU A 288 19.65 10.61 2.87
C LEU A 288 19.04 11.63 1.88
N MET A 289 18.65 11.20 0.67
CA MET A 289 17.94 12.03 -0.31
C MET A 289 16.44 12.20 0.00
N LYS A 290 15.93 11.57 1.06
CA LYS A 290 14.53 11.70 1.42
C LYS A 290 14.19 13.15 1.77
N PRO A 291 13.19 13.78 1.07
CA PRO A 291 12.82 15.16 1.35
C PRO A 291 12.22 15.30 2.75
N GLU A 292 12.31 16.50 3.32
CA GLU A 292 11.68 16.82 4.60
C GLU A 292 10.19 16.56 4.54
N ARG A 293 9.53 17.11 3.52
CA ARG A 293 8.10 16.88 3.25
C ARG A 293 7.81 16.91 1.75
N HIS A 294 6.64 16.49 1.35
CA HIS A 294 6.07 16.78 0.04
C HIS A 294 5.35 18.14 0.09
N HIS A 295 5.14 18.74 -1.08
CA HIS A 295 4.44 20.02 -1.22
C HIS A 295 3.08 19.87 -1.93
N MET A 296 2.54 18.66 -1.98
CA MET A 296 1.31 18.35 -2.69
C MET A 296 0.07 19.00 -2.04
N ASP A 297 0.11 19.21 -0.74
CA ASP A 297 -0.90 19.94 0.05
C ASP A 297 -0.97 21.43 -0.33
N GLU A 298 0.16 22.02 -0.75
CA GLU A 298 0.27 23.41 -1.17
C GLU A 298 0.00 23.58 -2.67
N THR A 299 0.54 22.68 -3.49
CA THR A 299 0.54 22.79 -4.96
C THR A 299 -0.63 22.05 -5.63
N GLY A 300 -1.27 21.13 -4.93
CA GLY A 300 -2.27 20.22 -5.50
C GLY A 300 -1.71 19.24 -6.54
N VAL A 301 -0.38 19.17 -6.70
CA VAL A 301 0.30 18.35 -7.72
C VAL A 301 1.40 17.53 -7.09
N THR A 302 1.53 16.28 -7.53
CA THR A 302 2.69 15.44 -7.19
C THR A 302 3.84 15.69 -8.16
N GLU A 303 5.08 15.66 -7.67
CA GLU A 303 6.27 15.81 -8.50
C GLU A 303 6.59 14.54 -9.29
N THR A 304 6.16 13.38 -8.80
CA THR A 304 6.48 12.10 -9.46
C THR A 304 5.73 11.93 -10.79
N HIS A 305 6.44 11.53 -11.82
CA HIS A 305 5.90 11.18 -13.13
C HIS A 305 5.37 9.73 -13.19
N ARG A 306 5.71 8.89 -12.19
CA ARG A 306 5.24 7.51 -12.14
C ARG A 306 3.81 7.41 -11.61
N GLY A 307 3.00 6.59 -12.27
CA GLY A 307 1.69 6.21 -11.77
C GLY A 307 1.78 5.34 -10.49
N MET A 308 0.73 5.35 -9.69
CA MET A 308 0.65 4.61 -8.42
C MET A 308 0.96 3.11 -8.59
N PHE A 309 0.52 2.51 -9.69
CA PHE A 309 0.75 1.09 -10.05
C PHE A 309 2.24 0.74 -10.23
N ALA A 310 3.07 1.71 -10.61
CA ALA A 310 4.50 1.50 -10.87
C ALA A 310 5.38 1.67 -9.63
N ILE A 311 4.87 2.31 -8.57
CA ILE A 311 5.63 2.64 -7.35
C ILE A 311 5.12 1.92 -6.11
N GLY A 312 4.13 1.06 -6.26
CA GLY A 312 3.56 0.29 -5.18
C GLY A 312 2.73 1.14 -4.22
N GLY A 313 1.55 1.46 -4.64
CA GLY A 313 0.55 2.23 -3.90
C GLY A 313 0.08 1.60 -2.62
#